data_9cfe48ffb65d6fecf98476f95e63741f
#
_entry.id   9cfe48ffb65d6fecf98476f95e63741f
#
_cell.length_a   1.000
_cell.length_b   1.000
_cell.length_c   1.000
_cell.angle_alpha   90.00
_cell.angle_beta   90.00
_cell.angle_gamma   90.00
#
_symmetry.space_group_name_H-M   'P 1'
#
loop_
_entity.id
_entity.type
_entity.pdbx_description
1 polymer ?
#
loop_
_entity_poly.entity_id
_entity_poly.type
_entity_poly.pdbx_seq_one_letter_code
_entity_poly.pdbx_strand_id
1 'polypeptide(L)'
;TWEGVQAARVLEKENIHCNLTLIFSVAQAEIAANAGVTLISPFVGRIYDWFKKKAGADWNEEANAGENDPGVQSVRKIFERLKGLGAKTQIMGASFRNKGQIVALAGCDLLTISPKLIEELSNAEEKFEQKLDVAKVTPIRAEPLTEAQWRFAMCEDEMASYKLDEGIRAFVKDTLTLKETLRQMRTETGKIWPQD
;
A
#
# COMPACT_ATOMS: atom_id res chain seq x y z
N THR A 1 -9.76 0.03 -5.72
CA THR A 1 -10.66 0.52 -6.79
C THR A 1 -11.50 1.67 -6.29
N TRP A 2 -12.16 2.39 -7.22
CA TRP A 2 -13.13 3.43 -6.87
C TRP A 2 -14.28 2.87 -6.02
N GLU A 3 -14.81 1.75 -6.41
CA GLU A 3 -15.92 1.05 -5.74
C GLU A 3 -15.54 0.63 -4.31
N GLY A 4 -14.31 0.12 -4.14
CA GLY A 4 -13.77 -0.22 -2.82
C GLY A 4 -13.65 0.99 -1.90
N VAL A 5 -13.26 2.14 -2.43
CA VAL A 5 -13.21 3.41 -1.67
C VAL A 5 -14.60 3.89 -1.28
N GLN A 6 -15.62 3.74 -2.17
CA GLN A 6 -17.00 4.10 -1.82
C GLN A 6 -17.55 3.18 -0.71
N ALA A 7 -17.25 1.88 -0.77
CA ALA A 7 -17.62 0.94 0.29
C ALA A 7 -16.96 1.32 1.64
N ALA A 8 -15.66 1.61 1.62
CA ALA A 8 -14.93 2.06 2.82
C ALA A 8 -15.51 3.36 3.40
N ARG A 9 -15.91 4.31 2.55
CA ARG A 9 -16.57 5.55 2.99
C ARG A 9 -17.86 5.31 3.81
N VAL A 10 -18.61 4.27 3.45
CA VAL A 10 -19.81 3.88 4.21
C VAL A 10 -19.42 3.24 5.53
N LEU A 11 -18.51 2.27 5.48
CA LEU A 11 -18.06 1.52 6.67
C LEU A 11 -17.41 2.43 7.72
N GLU A 12 -16.56 3.38 7.31
CA GLU A 12 -15.94 4.34 8.25
C GLU A 12 -16.97 5.19 8.98
N LYS A 13 -18.10 5.55 8.35
CA LYS A 13 -19.21 6.26 9.01
C LYS A 13 -19.93 5.38 10.05
N GLU A 14 -19.87 4.08 9.90
CA GLU A 14 -20.40 3.09 10.84
C GLU A 14 -19.36 2.68 11.91
N ASN A 15 -18.23 3.40 12.01
CA ASN A 15 -17.10 3.11 12.89
C ASN A 15 -16.43 1.74 12.61
N ILE A 16 -16.53 1.26 11.38
CA ILE A 16 -15.80 0.10 10.91
C ILE A 16 -14.55 0.60 10.20
N HIS A 17 -13.41 0.57 10.90
CA HIS A 17 -12.15 1.08 10.39
C HIS A 17 -11.60 0.21 9.26
N CYS A 18 -11.29 0.85 8.14
CA CYS A 18 -10.84 0.20 6.92
C CYS A 18 -9.33 0.38 6.71
N ASN A 19 -8.68 -0.69 6.27
CA ASN A 19 -7.34 -0.66 5.69
C ASN A 19 -7.45 -0.96 4.20
N LEU A 20 -7.27 0.05 3.35
CA LEU A 20 -7.28 -0.15 1.90
C LEU A 20 -5.89 -0.55 1.41
N THR A 21 -5.83 -1.69 0.76
CA THR A 21 -4.61 -2.28 0.21
C THR A 21 -4.56 -2.19 -1.32
N LEU A 22 -3.51 -2.73 -1.94
CA LEU A 22 -3.24 -2.59 -3.39
C LEU A 22 -3.17 -1.12 -3.82
N ILE A 23 -2.51 -0.31 -3.01
CA ILE A 23 -2.26 1.09 -3.30
C ILE A 23 -0.89 1.20 -4.00
N PHE A 24 -0.91 1.74 -5.21
CA PHE A 24 0.24 1.86 -6.10
C PHE A 24 0.43 3.27 -6.64
N SER A 25 -0.53 4.19 -6.40
CA SER A 25 -0.49 5.55 -6.90
C SER A 25 -0.95 6.59 -5.87
N VAL A 26 -0.52 7.83 -6.09
CA VAL A 26 -0.97 8.99 -5.31
C VAL A 26 -2.48 9.20 -5.49
N ALA A 27 -3.01 9.00 -6.70
CA ALA A 27 -4.44 9.17 -6.99
C ALA A 27 -5.31 8.19 -6.18
N GLN A 28 -4.87 6.93 -6.01
CA GLN A 28 -5.56 5.97 -5.14
C GLN A 28 -5.53 6.41 -3.68
N ALA A 29 -4.37 6.84 -3.19
CA ALA A 29 -4.21 7.29 -1.81
C ALA A 29 -5.07 8.53 -1.51
N GLU A 30 -5.14 9.46 -2.45
CA GLU A 30 -5.91 10.71 -2.31
C GLU A 30 -7.42 10.47 -2.22
N ILE A 31 -7.98 9.61 -3.09
CA ILE A 31 -9.41 9.29 -2.99
C ILE A 31 -9.76 8.52 -1.71
N ALA A 32 -8.84 7.67 -1.22
CA ALA A 32 -9.01 6.99 0.05
C ALA A 32 -9.04 8.00 1.23
N ALA A 33 -8.09 8.95 1.24
CA ALA A 33 -8.06 10.02 2.23
C ALA A 33 -9.32 10.91 2.20
N ASN A 34 -9.78 11.28 1.00
CA ASN A 34 -11.02 12.05 0.81
C ASN A 34 -12.28 11.28 1.23
N ALA A 35 -12.23 9.96 1.23
CA ALA A 35 -13.29 9.12 1.76
C ALA A 35 -13.27 8.98 3.30
N GLY A 36 -12.24 9.51 3.97
CA GLY A 36 -12.06 9.40 5.41
C GLY A 36 -11.56 8.03 5.88
N VAL A 37 -10.90 7.27 4.99
CA VAL A 37 -10.37 5.94 5.30
C VAL A 37 -9.30 6.04 6.39
N THR A 38 -9.38 5.16 7.40
CA THR A 38 -8.47 5.14 8.54
C THR A 38 -7.04 4.83 8.10
N LEU A 39 -6.83 3.84 7.24
CA LEU A 39 -5.50 3.30 6.90
C LEU A 39 -5.40 2.90 5.43
N ILE A 40 -4.27 3.19 4.82
CA ILE A 40 -3.89 2.66 3.50
C ILE A 40 -2.57 1.91 3.57
N SER A 41 -2.44 0.86 2.74
CA SER A 41 -1.23 0.02 2.66
C SER A 41 -0.64 0.07 1.25
N PRO A 42 0.22 1.07 0.92
CA PRO A 42 0.93 1.09 -0.34
C PRO A 42 2.04 0.02 -0.38
N PHE A 43 2.22 -0.61 -1.55
CA PHE A 43 3.11 -1.75 -1.72
C PHE A 43 4.46 -1.38 -2.34
N VAL A 44 5.44 -1.09 -1.51
CA VAL A 44 6.80 -0.70 -1.90
C VAL A 44 7.47 -1.72 -2.83
N GLY A 45 7.56 -2.97 -2.38
CA GLY A 45 8.29 -4.00 -3.12
C GLY A 45 7.62 -4.44 -4.41
N ARG A 46 6.29 -4.40 -4.51
CA ARG A 46 5.61 -4.73 -5.77
C ARG A 46 5.81 -3.65 -6.83
N ILE A 47 5.93 -2.39 -6.43
CA ILE A 47 6.31 -1.28 -7.32
C ILE A 47 7.75 -1.47 -7.80
N TYR A 48 8.68 -1.71 -6.87
CA TYR A 48 10.07 -2.03 -7.19
C TYR A 48 10.20 -3.18 -8.19
N ASP A 49 9.51 -4.31 -7.95
CA ASP A 49 9.54 -5.49 -8.83
C ASP A 49 9.06 -5.16 -10.24
N TRP A 50 8.04 -4.30 -10.38
CA TRP A 50 7.53 -3.90 -11.69
C TRP A 50 8.56 -3.10 -12.49
N PHE A 51 9.20 -2.09 -11.85
CA PHE A 51 10.22 -1.28 -12.52
C PHE A 51 11.45 -2.10 -12.87
N LYS A 52 11.90 -2.97 -11.95
CA LYS A 52 13.00 -3.89 -12.19
C LYS A 52 12.73 -4.82 -13.38
N LYS A 53 11.55 -5.40 -13.44
CA LYS A 53 11.12 -6.25 -14.56
C LYS A 53 11.04 -5.47 -15.87
N LYS A 54 10.53 -4.24 -15.85
CA LYS A 54 10.41 -3.38 -17.05
C LYS A 54 11.77 -2.97 -17.58
N ALA A 55 12.73 -2.65 -16.73
CA ALA A 55 14.09 -2.30 -17.13
C ALA A 55 14.92 -3.52 -17.61
N GLY A 56 14.60 -4.73 -17.14
CA GLY A 56 15.29 -5.95 -17.57
C GLY A 56 16.80 -5.88 -17.34
N ALA A 57 17.59 -6.02 -18.40
CA ALA A 57 19.05 -6.01 -18.33
C ALA A 57 19.65 -4.63 -18.00
N ASP A 58 18.91 -3.56 -18.21
CA ASP A 58 19.35 -2.19 -17.93
C ASP A 58 19.12 -1.78 -16.45
N TRP A 59 18.58 -2.69 -15.64
CA TRP A 59 18.37 -2.41 -14.21
C TRP A 59 19.69 -2.31 -13.46
N ASN A 60 19.89 -1.18 -12.78
CA ASN A 60 21.03 -0.98 -11.88
C ASN A 60 20.54 -1.00 -10.43
N GLU A 61 20.94 -2.00 -9.67
CA GLU A 61 20.50 -2.23 -8.30
C GLU A 61 20.94 -1.10 -7.35
N GLU A 62 22.18 -0.63 -7.46
CA GLU A 62 22.73 0.43 -6.61
C GLU A 62 22.08 1.78 -6.89
N ALA A 63 21.86 2.09 -8.16
CA ALA A 63 21.21 3.34 -8.57
C ALA A 63 19.73 3.41 -8.13
N ASN A 64 19.08 2.26 -7.94
CA ASN A 64 17.67 2.14 -7.54
C ASN A 64 17.52 1.61 -6.10
N ALA A 65 18.49 1.88 -5.22
CA ALA A 65 18.47 1.47 -3.82
C ALA A 65 18.10 2.62 -2.87
N GLY A 66 17.62 2.27 -1.67
CA GLY A 66 17.33 3.22 -0.60
C GLY A 66 16.31 4.30 -1.03
N GLU A 67 16.68 5.56 -0.92
CA GLU A 67 15.79 6.69 -1.29
C GLU A 67 15.51 6.78 -2.79
N ASN A 68 16.32 6.17 -3.64
CA ASN A 68 16.13 6.13 -5.11
C ASN A 68 15.25 4.96 -5.55
N ASP A 69 14.88 4.06 -4.66
CA ASP A 69 13.99 2.93 -4.96
C ASP A 69 12.62 3.47 -5.42
N PRO A 70 12.09 3.00 -6.57
CA PRO A 70 10.84 3.53 -7.12
C PRO A 70 9.63 3.27 -6.21
N GLY A 71 9.62 2.19 -5.44
CA GLY A 71 8.58 1.91 -4.45
C GLY A 71 8.67 2.85 -3.26
N VAL A 72 9.88 3.14 -2.78
CA VAL A 72 10.14 4.14 -1.73
C VAL A 72 9.69 5.53 -2.20
N GLN A 73 10.10 5.93 -3.40
CA GLN A 73 9.70 7.23 -3.97
C GLN A 73 8.18 7.37 -4.11
N SER A 74 7.49 6.30 -4.49
CA SER A 74 6.03 6.28 -4.58
C SER A 74 5.39 6.54 -3.21
N VAL A 75 5.83 5.85 -2.16
CA VAL A 75 5.29 6.03 -0.81
C VAL A 75 5.63 7.40 -0.23
N ARG A 76 6.83 7.93 -0.51
CA ARG A 76 7.20 9.31 -0.13
C ARG A 76 6.27 10.34 -0.77
N LYS A 77 5.97 10.21 -2.06
CA LYS A 77 5.01 11.09 -2.75
C LYS A 77 3.60 11.00 -2.15
N ILE A 78 3.15 9.79 -1.80
CA ILE A 78 1.89 9.57 -1.10
C ILE A 78 1.91 10.28 0.27
N PHE A 79 2.99 10.12 1.04
CA PHE A 79 3.15 10.75 2.35
C PHE A 79 3.09 12.28 2.23
N GLU A 80 3.90 12.86 1.36
CA GLU A 80 3.95 14.31 1.12
C GLU A 80 2.56 14.85 0.70
N ARG A 81 1.88 14.13 -0.21
CA ARG A 81 0.55 14.52 -0.69
C ARG A 81 -0.49 14.50 0.42
N LEU A 82 -0.61 13.38 1.13
CA LEU A 82 -1.65 13.23 2.16
C LEU A 82 -1.39 14.12 3.37
N LYS A 83 -0.14 14.20 3.85
CA LYS A 83 0.21 15.09 4.97
C LYS A 83 0.09 16.56 4.57
N GLY A 84 0.45 16.91 3.34
CA GLY A 84 0.25 18.26 2.81
C GLY A 84 -1.23 18.67 2.74
N LEU A 85 -2.12 17.74 2.42
CA LEU A 85 -3.58 17.95 2.47
C LEU A 85 -4.15 17.97 3.90
N GLY A 86 -3.35 17.68 4.93
CA GLY A 86 -3.82 17.55 6.30
C GLY A 86 -4.70 16.31 6.54
N ALA A 87 -4.59 15.30 5.68
CA ALA A 87 -5.38 14.08 5.80
C ALA A 87 -5.03 13.29 7.07
N LYS A 88 -6.06 12.75 7.73
CA LYS A 88 -5.90 11.93 8.94
C LYS A 88 -5.57 10.47 8.63
N THR A 89 -5.76 10.03 7.39
CA THR A 89 -5.47 8.68 6.92
C THR A 89 -4.02 8.32 7.22
N GLN A 90 -3.83 7.20 7.90
CA GLN A 90 -2.51 6.66 8.19
C GLN A 90 -1.95 5.93 6.96
N ILE A 91 -0.64 6.00 6.78
CA ILE A 91 0.07 5.36 5.68
C ILE A 91 0.92 4.24 6.27
N MET A 92 0.66 3.00 5.87
CA MET A 92 1.42 1.84 6.28
C MET A 92 2.19 1.26 5.08
N GLY A 93 3.47 1.64 4.95
CA GLY A 93 4.33 1.04 3.93
C GLY A 93 4.40 -0.47 4.11
N ALA A 94 4.25 -1.23 3.01
CA ALA A 94 4.14 -2.68 3.05
C ALA A 94 4.89 -3.37 1.90
N SER A 95 5.04 -4.71 2.02
CA SER A 95 5.61 -5.55 0.95
C SER A 95 7.10 -5.25 0.65
N PHE A 96 7.90 -5.02 1.68
CA PHE A 96 9.33 -4.72 1.54
C PHE A 96 10.15 -5.90 1.00
N ARG A 97 11.18 -5.60 0.23
CA ARG A 97 12.13 -6.57 -0.33
C ARG A 97 13.47 -6.59 0.40
N ASN A 98 13.87 -5.46 0.99
CA ASN A 98 15.14 -5.32 1.69
C ASN A 98 15.08 -4.26 2.80
N LYS A 99 16.09 -4.28 3.68
CA LYS A 99 16.27 -3.34 4.79
C LYS A 99 16.33 -1.88 4.31
N GLY A 100 16.96 -1.62 3.19
CA GLY A 100 17.14 -0.25 2.65
C GLY A 100 15.82 0.45 2.36
N GLN A 101 14.81 -0.28 1.84
CA GLN A 101 13.47 0.27 1.63
C GLN A 101 12.79 0.70 2.93
N ILE A 102 12.98 -0.08 3.99
CA ILE A 102 12.39 0.18 5.32
C ILE A 102 13.03 1.43 5.92
N VAL A 103 14.36 1.49 5.94
CA VAL A 103 15.12 2.61 6.49
C VAL A 103 14.82 3.91 5.75
N ALA A 104 14.69 3.86 4.43
CA ALA A 104 14.35 5.03 3.60
C ALA A 104 12.94 5.58 3.86
N LEU A 105 12.06 4.79 4.51
CA LEU A 105 10.71 5.21 4.92
C LEU A 105 10.58 5.41 6.44
N ALA A 106 11.69 5.49 7.17
CA ALA A 106 11.68 5.80 8.60
C ALA A 106 10.95 7.12 8.87
N GLY A 107 9.92 7.10 9.72
CA GLY A 107 9.02 8.23 9.97
C GLY A 107 7.68 8.15 9.24
N CYS A 108 7.45 7.13 8.39
CA CYS A 108 6.11 6.77 7.92
C CYS A 108 5.22 6.42 9.13
N ASP A 109 3.91 6.65 9.03
CA ASP A 109 3.00 6.41 10.16
C ASP A 109 3.11 4.97 10.68
N LEU A 110 3.15 4.00 9.78
CA LEU A 110 3.27 2.56 10.07
C LEU A 110 4.07 1.85 8.98
N LEU A 111 4.66 0.70 9.31
CA LEU A 111 5.36 -0.19 8.39
C LEU A 111 5.00 -1.65 8.70
N THR A 112 4.54 -2.39 7.71
CA THR A 112 4.34 -3.84 7.80
C THR A 112 5.61 -4.54 7.36
N ILE A 113 6.36 -5.09 8.31
CA ILE A 113 7.68 -5.68 8.08
C ILE A 113 7.61 -7.19 8.35
N SER A 114 8.20 -8.00 7.45
CA SER A 114 8.29 -9.44 7.66
C SER A 114 9.24 -9.79 8.82
N PRO A 115 9.02 -10.93 9.51
CA PRO A 115 9.91 -11.36 10.60
C PRO A 115 11.39 -11.41 10.21
N LYS A 116 11.70 -11.88 9.01
CA LYS A 116 13.07 -11.93 8.49
C LYS A 116 13.71 -10.53 8.42
N LEU A 117 12.99 -9.53 7.90
CA LEU A 117 13.51 -8.16 7.80
C LEU A 117 13.58 -7.47 9.17
N ILE A 118 12.70 -7.84 10.13
CA ILE A 118 12.81 -7.39 11.52
C ILE A 118 14.09 -7.92 12.15
N GLU A 119 14.42 -9.19 11.94
CA GLU A 119 15.67 -9.79 12.42
C GLU A 119 16.90 -9.09 11.82
N GLU A 120 16.90 -8.84 10.50
CA GLU A 120 17.96 -8.09 9.82
C GLU A 120 18.15 -6.68 10.41
N LEU A 121 17.06 -5.98 10.72
CA LEU A 121 17.09 -4.66 11.35
C LEU A 121 17.61 -4.71 12.79
N SER A 122 17.20 -5.73 13.56
CA SER A 122 17.62 -5.90 14.96
C SER A 122 19.12 -6.19 15.10
N ASN A 123 19.70 -6.84 14.09
CA ASN A 123 21.14 -7.16 14.05
C ASN A 123 21.97 -6.03 13.39
N ALA A 124 21.35 -4.92 12.97
CA ALA A 124 22.06 -3.82 12.37
C ALA A 124 22.71 -2.94 13.44
N GLU A 125 24.00 -2.65 13.30
CA GLU A 125 24.74 -1.74 14.20
C GLU A 125 24.59 -0.27 13.79
N GLU A 126 23.98 0.00 12.66
CA GLU A 126 23.80 1.32 12.08
C GLU A 126 22.73 2.12 12.85
N LYS A 127 22.98 3.42 13.04
CA LYS A 127 21.93 4.34 13.51
C LYS A 127 21.04 4.76 12.36
N PHE A 128 19.75 4.53 12.52
CA PHE A 128 18.77 4.95 11.52
C PHE A 128 18.26 6.36 11.84
N GLU A 129 18.21 7.20 10.80
CA GLU A 129 17.68 8.55 10.89
C GLU A 129 16.24 8.58 10.40
N GLN A 130 15.43 9.44 10.98
CA GLN A 130 14.10 9.73 10.47
C GLN A 130 14.19 10.41 9.10
N LYS A 131 13.55 9.83 8.10
CA LYS A 131 13.53 10.29 6.69
C LYS A 131 12.24 11.04 6.33
N LEU A 132 11.13 10.64 6.93
CA LEU A 132 9.83 11.27 6.72
C LEU A 132 9.42 12.03 7.98
N ASP A 133 9.10 13.31 7.82
CA ASP A 133 8.73 14.21 8.91
C ASP A 133 7.57 15.10 8.47
N VAL A 134 6.42 14.95 9.13
CA VAL A 134 5.22 15.76 8.82
C VAL A 134 5.48 17.25 8.98
N ALA A 135 6.35 17.65 9.93
CA ALA A 135 6.67 19.06 10.13
C ALA A 135 7.42 19.70 8.95
N LYS A 136 8.03 18.89 8.08
CA LYS A 136 8.74 19.35 6.88
C LYS A 136 7.87 19.34 5.63
N VAL A 137 6.63 18.83 5.71
CA VAL A 137 5.73 18.76 4.55
C VAL A 137 5.07 20.13 4.35
N THR A 138 5.14 20.63 3.11
CA THR A 138 4.46 21.87 2.74
C THR A 138 2.95 21.65 2.69
N PRO A 139 2.15 22.45 3.41
CA PRO A 139 0.70 22.39 3.29
C PRO A 139 0.23 22.74 1.89
N ILE A 140 -0.73 21.96 1.38
CA ILE A 140 -1.33 22.16 0.06
C ILE A 140 -2.85 22.21 0.17
N ARG A 141 -3.48 22.87 -0.81
CA ARG A 141 -4.91 22.85 -1.00
C ARG A 141 -5.21 22.25 -2.36
N ALA A 142 -6.13 21.32 -2.42
CA ALA A 142 -6.61 20.75 -3.67
C ALA A 142 -8.07 20.31 -3.50
N GLU A 143 -8.81 20.42 -4.59
CA GLU A 143 -10.16 19.84 -4.66
C GLU A 143 -10.07 18.32 -4.77
N PRO A 144 -11.00 17.57 -4.14
CA PRO A 144 -11.08 16.13 -4.27
C PRO A 144 -11.20 15.70 -5.74
N LEU A 145 -10.49 14.64 -6.10
CA LEU A 145 -10.62 14.05 -7.42
C LEU A 145 -12.04 13.53 -7.65
N THR A 146 -12.62 13.89 -8.78
CA THR A 146 -13.85 13.26 -9.28
C THR A 146 -13.54 11.84 -9.75
N GLU A 147 -14.58 11.01 -9.89
CA GLU A 147 -14.45 9.66 -10.43
C GLU A 147 -13.77 9.64 -11.80
N ALA A 148 -14.19 10.53 -12.69
CA ALA A 148 -13.62 10.62 -14.04
C ALA A 148 -12.12 10.97 -14.02
N GLN A 149 -11.72 11.92 -13.19
CA GLN A 149 -10.32 12.32 -13.02
C GLN A 149 -9.49 11.17 -12.43
N TRP A 150 -10.03 10.46 -11.43
CA TRP A 150 -9.34 9.32 -10.85
C TRP A 150 -9.18 8.17 -11.86
N ARG A 151 -10.24 7.81 -12.61
CA ARG A 151 -10.18 6.76 -13.62
C ARG A 151 -9.18 7.11 -14.72
N PHE A 152 -9.13 8.37 -15.13
CA PHE A 152 -8.16 8.84 -16.10
C PHE A 152 -6.73 8.74 -15.54
N ALA A 153 -6.48 9.21 -14.32
CA ALA A 153 -5.17 9.12 -13.68
C ALA A 153 -4.68 7.66 -13.53
N MET A 154 -5.59 6.73 -13.22
CA MET A 154 -5.25 5.30 -13.17
C MET A 154 -4.96 4.72 -14.55
N CYS A 155 -5.67 5.18 -15.59
CA CYS A 155 -5.42 4.76 -16.98
C CYS A 155 -4.03 5.23 -17.48
N GLU A 156 -3.61 6.43 -17.09
CA GLU A 156 -2.31 6.98 -17.45
C GLU A 156 -1.14 6.35 -16.69
N ASP A 157 -1.39 5.84 -15.48
CA ASP A 157 -0.37 5.16 -14.67
C ASP A 157 -0.33 3.66 -15.00
N GLU A 158 0.51 3.31 -15.99
CA GLU A 158 0.69 1.92 -16.45
C GLU A 158 1.06 0.98 -15.30
N MET A 159 1.95 1.41 -14.41
CA MET A 159 2.39 0.59 -13.27
C MET A 159 1.24 0.34 -12.29
N ALA A 160 0.55 1.40 -11.88
CA ALA A 160 -0.52 1.30 -10.89
C ALA A 160 -1.71 0.47 -11.41
N SER A 161 -2.16 0.71 -12.65
CA SER A 161 -3.25 -0.05 -13.27
C SER A 161 -2.90 -1.53 -13.44
N TYR A 162 -1.71 -1.84 -13.98
CA TYR A 162 -1.25 -3.22 -14.13
C TYR A 162 -1.17 -3.95 -12.78
N LYS A 163 -0.56 -3.33 -11.77
CA LYS A 163 -0.36 -3.95 -10.45
C LYS A 163 -1.65 -4.08 -9.66
N LEU A 164 -2.59 -3.16 -9.82
CA LEU A 164 -3.92 -3.26 -9.23
C LEU A 164 -4.67 -4.49 -9.80
N ASP A 165 -4.72 -4.61 -11.12
CA ASP A 165 -5.41 -5.72 -11.80
C ASP A 165 -4.77 -7.07 -11.50
N GLU A 166 -3.43 -7.16 -11.50
CA GLU A 166 -2.69 -8.36 -11.13
C GLU A 166 -3.00 -8.76 -9.69
N GLY A 167 -2.97 -7.78 -8.77
CA GLY A 167 -3.23 -7.99 -7.34
C GLY A 167 -4.66 -8.46 -7.07
N ILE A 168 -5.65 -7.88 -7.73
CA ILE A 168 -7.06 -8.31 -7.60
C ILE A 168 -7.21 -9.76 -8.04
N ARG A 169 -6.66 -10.14 -9.21
CA ARG A 169 -6.73 -11.53 -9.69
C ARG A 169 -6.08 -12.52 -8.72
N ALA A 170 -4.91 -12.15 -8.16
CA ALA A 170 -4.23 -12.98 -7.16
C ALA A 170 -5.06 -13.15 -5.89
N PHE A 171 -5.58 -12.06 -5.32
CA PHE A 171 -6.37 -12.11 -4.08
C PHE A 171 -7.71 -12.85 -4.26
N VAL A 172 -8.35 -12.74 -5.43
CA VAL A 172 -9.53 -13.55 -5.75
C VAL A 172 -9.18 -15.04 -5.74
N LYS A 173 -8.08 -15.43 -6.40
CA LYS A 173 -7.61 -16.82 -6.41
C LYS A 173 -7.36 -17.34 -4.98
N ASP A 174 -6.64 -16.57 -4.17
CA ASP A 174 -6.32 -16.94 -2.79
C ASP A 174 -7.59 -17.06 -1.93
N THR A 175 -8.56 -16.17 -2.13
CA THR A 175 -9.87 -16.23 -1.45
C THR A 175 -10.65 -17.49 -1.81
N LEU A 176 -10.64 -17.88 -3.09
CA LEU A 176 -11.31 -19.11 -3.54
C LEU A 176 -10.63 -20.34 -2.95
N THR A 177 -9.29 -20.36 -2.89
CA THR A 177 -8.53 -21.44 -2.25
C THR A 177 -8.86 -21.55 -0.76
N LEU A 178 -8.90 -20.41 -0.04
CA LEU A 178 -9.28 -20.40 1.37
C LEU A 178 -10.70 -20.93 1.59
N LYS A 179 -11.66 -20.48 0.77
CA LYS A 179 -13.04 -20.98 0.84
C LYS A 179 -13.12 -22.50 0.67
N GLU A 180 -12.36 -23.04 -0.28
CA GLU A 180 -12.33 -24.48 -0.51
C GLU A 180 -11.69 -25.23 0.67
N THR A 181 -10.57 -24.75 1.20
CA THR A 181 -9.94 -25.30 2.40
C THR A 181 -10.91 -25.35 3.59
N LEU A 182 -11.65 -24.26 3.82
CA LEU A 182 -12.64 -24.20 4.91
C LEU A 182 -13.81 -25.18 4.69
N ARG A 183 -14.25 -25.39 3.43
CA ARG A 183 -15.28 -26.38 3.10
C ARG A 183 -14.80 -27.80 3.40
N GLN A 184 -13.56 -28.13 3.00
CA GLN A 184 -12.95 -29.44 3.27
C GLN A 184 -12.84 -29.70 4.76
N MET A 185 -12.28 -28.74 5.54
CA MET A 185 -12.18 -28.84 6.99
C MET A 185 -13.55 -29.03 7.66
N ARG A 186 -14.60 -28.36 7.17
CA ARG A 186 -15.97 -28.52 7.66
C ARG A 186 -16.48 -29.95 7.43
N THR A 187 -16.21 -30.51 6.26
CA THR A 187 -16.62 -31.88 5.91
C THR A 187 -15.92 -32.93 6.79
N GLU A 188 -14.62 -32.75 7.04
CA GLU A 188 -13.80 -33.64 7.83
C GLU A 188 -14.13 -33.59 9.32
N THR A 189 -14.44 -32.42 9.86
CA THR A 189 -14.67 -32.24 11.32
C THR A 189 -16.12 -32.42 11.74
N GLY A 190 -17.07 -32.51 10.81
CA GLY A 190 -18.50 -32.64 11.10
C GLY A 190 -19.10 -31.47 11.89
N LYS A 191 -18.33 -30.42 12.16
CA LYS A 191 -18.80 -29.25 12.91
C LYS A 191 -19.58 -28.32 11.99
N ILE A 192 -20.88 -28.21 12.26
CA ILE A 192 -21.74 -27.20 11.64
C ILE A 192 -21.45 -25.87 12.36
N TRP A 193 -20.96 -24.87 11.63
CA TRP A 193 -20.95 -23.49 12.16
C TRP A 193 -22.39 -23.05 12.36
N PRO A 194 -22.71 -22.28 13.44
CA PRO A 194 -24.03 -21.70 13.59
C PRO A 194 -24.40 -20.94 12.32
N GLN A 195 -25.59 -21.14 11.83
CA GLN A 195 -26.18 -20.33 10.77
C GLN A 195 -26.89 -19.17 11.47
N ASP A 196 -26.13 -18.10 11.77
CA ASP A 196 -26.67 -16.82 12.18
C ASP A 196 -26.36 -15.76 11.11
#